data_3d82fda444ef31c4c61d884dedcbe17f
#
_entry.id   3d82fda444ef31c4c61d884dedcbe17f
#
_cell.length_a   1.000
_cell.length_b   1.000
_cell.length_c   1.000
_cell.angle_alpha   90.00
_cell.angle_beta   90.00
_cell.angle_gamma   90.00
#
_symmetry.space_group_name_H-M   'P 1'
#
loop_
_entity.id
_entity.type
_entity.pdbx_description
1 polymer ?
#
loop_
_entity_poly.entity_id
_entity_poly.type
_entity_poly.pdbx_seq_one_letter_code
_entity_poly.pdbx_strand_id
1 'polypeptide(L)'
;MQLFLENLKAFFETVSGWVWGPVMLVLLVGTGVLLTVMLKGLQFSMLGYALKQAFMPQKTTDDGEDHEGDISHFAALMTALSATIGTGNIAGVATAVVTGGPGAVFWMWMTAIFGMATKYAEGVLAVKYRVTNSKGEMSGGPMYYIEKGLGKNWKWMALAFALFGTFASFGIGSSVQSNSVAQAVQTSFGVEPGYTGVVLTILTAIVVLGGIKGIAKAASFIVPAMAVFYVLGGIAIIAVNAGLLAPAVKLIFSDAFSAQAVAGGVFSNEAGMGSAPIAAAAAKTDHPVRQALVSMTGTFLDTIVVCSITGIVLVMGLLGAGGEFVKPELSGAALTTVTFQKMLPGFGGWVVTIGLIFFAYSTILGWCYYGEKCAAYVFGEKSANLYRVFYVASVMLGTVLSLDLVWLASDTFNGLMALPNLIALLLMAKVIVRETQDFKKKIRSGELPH
;
A
#
# COMPACT_ATOMS: atom_id res chain seq x y z
N MET A 1 -36.04 -0.57 1.96
CA MET A 1 -34.67 -1.05 2.22
C MET A 1 -33.94 -1.37 0.92
N GLN A 2 -34.45 -2.26 0.09
CA GLN A 2 -33.80 -2.69 -1.16
C GLN A 2 -33.57 -1.54 -2.13
N LEU A 3 -34.58 -0.73 -2.45
CA LEU A 3 -34.45 0.45 -3.31
C LEU A 3 -33.45 1.48 -2.75
N PHE A 4 -33.34 1.63 -1.44
CA PHE A 4 -32.35 2.52 -0.82
C PHE A 4 -30.92 2.01 -1.07
N LEU A 5 -30.69 0.71 -0.90
CA LEU A 5 -29.37 0.08 -1.13
C LEU A 5 -28.99 0.14 -2.61
N GLU A 6 -29.94 -0.06 -3.54
CA GLU A 6 -29.70 0.06 -4.97
C GLU A 6 -29.33 1.51 -5.36
N ASN A 7 -30.07 2.51 -4.85
CA ASN A 7 -29.73 3.91 -5.07
C ASN A 7 -28.38 4.29 -4.49
N LEU A 8 -28.03 3.78 -3.30
CA LEU A 8 -26.74 4.00 -2.67
C LEU A 8 -25.60 3.37 -3.47
N LYS A 9 -25.81 2.16 -4.00
CA LYS A 9 -24.88 1.48 -4.90
C LYS A 9 -24.65 2.28 -6.17
N ALA A 10 -25.71 2.71 -6.84
CA ALA A 10 -25.64 3.52 -8.07
C ALA A 10 -24.91 4.87 -7.82
N PHE A 11 -25.12 5.49 -6.66
CA PHE A 11 -24.41 6.69 -6.27
C PHE A 11 -22.90 6.44 -6.15
N PHE A 12 -22.48 5.40 -5.43
CA PHE A 12 -21.06 5.07 -5.29
C PHE A 12 -20.43 4.61 -6.61
N GLU A 13 -21.14 3.88 -7.46
CA GLU A 13 -20.68 3.52 -8.81
C GLU A 13 -20.37 4.78 -9.65
N THR A 14 -21.26 5.75 -9.61
CA THR A 14 -21.08 7.02 -10.32
C THR A 14 -19.90 7.81 -9.78
N VAL A 15 -19.79 7.95 -8.45
CA VAL A 15 -18.71 8.70 -7.82
C VAL A 15 -17.36 7.99 -8.00
N SER A 16 -17.31 6.67 -7.84
CA SER A 16 -16.13 5.87 -8.10
C SER A 16 -15.63 6.00 -9.53
N GLY A 17 -16.54 5.96 -10.51
CA GLY A 17 -16.20 6.18 -11.91
C GLY A 17 -15.59 7.56 -12.20
N TRP A 18 -15.97 8.60 -11.46
CA TRP A 18 -15.33 9.91 -11.56
C TRP A 18 -13.99 9.96 -10.83
N VAL A 19 -13.95 9.42 -9.62
CA VAL A 19 -12.75 9.40 -8.76
C VAL A 19 -11.62 8.62 -9.43
N TRP A 20 -11.88 7.45 -9.97
CA TRP A 20 -10.90 6.63 -10.68
C TRP A 20 -10.83 6.89 -12.18
N GLY A 21 -11.48 7.97 -12.63
CA GLY A 21 -11.47 8.40 -14.02
C GLY A 21 -10.12 8.97 -14.49
N PRO A 22 -10.04 9.39 -15.77
CA PRO A 22 -8.80 9.87 -16.39
C PRO A 22 -8.13 11.02 -15.63
N VAL A 23 -8.90 11.89 -14.96
CA VAL A 23 -8.37 13.02 -14.19
C VAL A 23 -7.49 12.54 -13.04
N MET A 24 -7.95 11.55 -12.28
CA MET A 24 -7.16 10.98 -11.17
C MET A 24 -5.91 10.27 -11.68
N LEU A 25 -6.04 9.51 -12.77
CA LEU A 25 -4.90 8.84 -13.39
C LEU A 25 -3.81 9.83 -13.81
N VAL A 26 -4.21 10.93 -14.45
CA VAL A 26 -3.28 12.01 -14.83
C VAL A 26 -2.67 12.68 -13.60
N LEU A 27 -3.44 12.90 -12.54
CA LEU A 27 -2.92 13.49 -11.31
C LEU A 27 -1.92 12.54 -10.61
N LEU A 28 -2.23 11.26 -10.47
CA LEU A 28 -1.35 10.27 -9.82
C LEU A 28 -0.03 10.13 -10.59
N VAL A 29 -0.11 9.79 -11.87
CA VAL A 29 1.07 9.58 -12.71
C VAL A 29 1.81 10.90 -12.97
N GLY A 30 1.07 11.96 -13.29
CA GLY A 30 1.63 13.28 -13.56
C GLY A 30 2.37 13.88 -12.37
N THR A 31 1.84 13.73 -11.15
CA THR A 31 2.55 14.14 -9.92
C THR A 31 3.86 13.36 -9.76
N GLY A 32 3.84 12.04 -9.98
CA GLY A 32 5.03 11.21 -9.91
C GLY A 32 6.08 11.60 -10.95
N VAL A 33 5.67 11.83 -12.20
CA VAL A 33 6.56 12.32 -13.28
C VAL A 33 7.15 13.68 -12.94
N LEU A 34 6.30 14.64 -12.53
CA LEU A 34 6.77 15.98 -12.14
C LEU A 34 7.80 15.92 -11.00
N LEU A 35 7.51 15.15 -9.95
CA LEU A 35 8.42 14.99 -8.82
C LEU A 35 9.71 14.27 -9.25
N THR A 36 9.65 13.29 -10.13
CA THR A 36 10.82 12.62 -10.70
C THR A 36 11.73 13.61 -11.41
N VAL A 37 11.17 14.50 -12.24
CA VAL A 37 11.94 15.54 -12.94
C VAL A 37 12.51 16.55 -11.96
N MET A 38 11.71 17.08 -11.04
CA MET A 38 12.16 18.09 -10.06
C MET A 38 13.24 17.55 -9.12
N LEU A 39 13.17 16.27 -8.74
CA LEU A 39 14.15 15.59 -7.88
C LEU A 39 15.31 14.98 -8.67
N LYS A 40 15.35 15.18 -10.01
CA LYS A 40 16.41 14.70 -10.92
C LYS A 40 16.60 13.19 -10.86
N GLY A 41 15.51 12.43 -10.86
CA GLY A 41 15.55 10.97 -10.83
C GLY A 41 16.15 10.40 -9.53
N LEU A 42 15.86 11.02 -8.39
CA LEU A 42 16.39 10.64 -7.07
C LEU A 42 16.17 9.17 -6.77
N GLN A 43 15.03 8.62 -7.15
CA GLN A 43 14.68 7.21 -6.92
C GLN A 43 15.66 6.24 -7.59
N PHE A 44 16.32 6.64 -8.67
CA PHE A 44 17.36 5.81 -9.31
C PHE A 44 18.72 6.00 -8.64
N SER A 45 19.10 7.25 -8.37
CA SER A 45 20.43 7.57 -7.85
C SER A 45 20.62 7.22 -6.37
N MET A 46 19.53 7.16 -5.58
CA MET A 46 19.58 6.91 -4.14
C MET A 46 18.89 5.62 -3.69
N LEU A 47 18.43 4.76 -4.61
CA LEU A 47 17.75 3.52 -4.23
C LEU A 47 18.67 2.60 -3.38
N GLY A 48 19.92 2.41 -3.79
CA GLY A 48 20.87 1.59 -3.03
C GLY A 48 21.14 2.13 -1.63
N TYR A 49 21.28 3.46 -1.49
CA TYR A 49 21.39 4.09 -0.19
C TYR A 49 20.11 3.91 0.64
N ALA A 50 18.95 4.08 0.03
CA ALA A 50 17.64 3.92 0.68
C ALA A 50 17.43 2.49 1.21
N LEU A 51 17.75 1.47 0.41
CA LEU A 51 17.68 0.06 0.83
C LEU A 51 18.67 -0.23 1.97
N LYS A 52 19.89 0.32 1.91
CA LYS A 52 20.85 0.20 3.01
C LYS A 52 20.27 0.79 4.31
N GLN A 53 19.70 1.99 4.26
CA GLN A 53 19.09 2.63 5.43
C GLN A 53 17.85 1.87 5.96
N ALA A 54 17.10 1.21 5.07
CA ALA A 54 15.92 0.43 5.44
C ALA A 54 16.27 -0.86 6.20
N PHE A 55 17.30 -1.57 5.77
CA PHE A 55 17.59 -2.94 6.25
C PHE A 55 18.85 -3.10 7.10
N MET A 56 19.76 -2.11 7.10
CA MET A 56 20.93 -2.16 7.98
C MET A 56 20.66 -1.42 9.28
N PRO A 57 21.14 -1.95 10.42
CA PRO A 57 21.07 -1.24 11.69
C PRO A 57 21.76 0.13 11.54
N GLN A 58 21.05 1.20 11.90
CA GLN A 58 21.70 2.49 12.01
C GLN A 58 22.77 2.41 13.11
N LYS A 59 23.98 2.87 12.81
CA LYS A 59 24.89 3.27 13.87
C LYS A 59 24.19 4.44 14.57
N THR A 60 23.68 4.21 15.77
CA THR A 60 23.40 5.30 16.69
C THR A 60 24.70 6.11 16.76
N THR A 61 24.63 7.39 16.42
CA THR A 61 25.74 8.29 16.73
C THR A 61 25.98 8.12 18.21
N ASP A 62 27.24 7.87 18.63
CA ASP A 62 27.67 7.65 20.01
C ASP A 62 27.35 8.85 20.93
N ASP A 63 26.75 9.89 20.41
CA ASP A 63 26.45 11.15 21.06
C ASP A 63 25.17 11.13 21.93
N GLY A 64 24.50 9.96 22.06
CA GLY A 64 23.36 9.82 22.99
C GLY A 64 22.12 10.65 22.67
N GLU A 65 22.04 11.30 21.51
CA GLU A 65 20.85 12.05 21.09
C GLU A 65 19.74 11.08 20.70
N ASP A 66 18.73 11.01 21.54
CA ASP A 66 17.50 10.24 21.29
C ASP A 66 16.66 11.02 20.26
N HIS A 67 16.80 10.68 18.99
CA HIS A 67 16.03 11.34 17.92
C HIS A 67 14.53 11.19 18.15
N GLU A 68 13.77 12.25 17.93
CA GLU A 68 12.31 12.25 18.05
C GLU A 68 11.69 11.19 17.15
N GLY A 69 10.77 10.40 17.70
CA GLY A 69 10.04 9.34 16.99
C GLY A 69 9.63 8.20 17.92
N ASP A 70 8.67 7.39 17.47
CA ASP A 70 8.10 6.29 18.26
C ASP A 70 8.73 4.93 17.94
N ILE A 71 9.14 4.74 16.68
CA ILE A 71 9.60 3.46 16.11
C ILE A 71 10.80 3.65 15.18
N SER A 72 11.57 2.59 14.93
CA SER A 72 12.72 2.63 14.01
C SER A 72 12.29 2.84 12.55
N HIS A 73 13.24 3.24 11.69
CA HIS A 73 13.01 3.35 10.24
C HIS A 73 12.49 2.05 9.63
N PHE A 74 13.10 0.90 10.00
CA PHE A 74 12.66 -0.41 9.56
C PHE A 74 11.22 -0.70 10.00
N ALA A 75 10.88 -0.45 11.28
CA ALA A 75 9.55 -0.69 11.80
C ALA A 75 8.51 0.22 11.13
N ALA A 76 8.85 1.48 10.82
CA ALA A 76 7.98 2.40 10.07
C ALA A 76 7.76 1.91 8.63
N LEU A 77 8.82 1.43 7.96
CA LEU A 77 8.70 0.83 6.63
C LEU A 77 7.85 -0.45 6.67
N MET A 78 8.06 -1.34 7.64
CA MET A 78 7.28 -2.57 7.76
C MET A 78 5.81 -2.27 8.08
N THR A 79 5.53 -1.24 8.90
CA THR A 79 4.16 -0.77 9.15
C THR A 79 3.51 -0.22 7.87
N ALA A 80 4.24 0.54 7.06
CA ALA A 80 3.74 1.02 5.79
C ALA A 80 3.51 -0.13 4.79
N LEU A 81 4.46 -1.06 4.69
CA LEU A 81 4.34 -2.24 3.82
C LEU A 81 3.23 -3.18 4.28
N SER A 82 2.97 -3.29 5.59
CA SER A 82 1.86 -4.11 6.08
C SER A 82 0.51 -3.62 5.56
N ALA A 83 0.33 -2.32 5.41
CA ALA A 83 -0.89 -1.75 4.84
C ALA A 83 -0.94 -1.87 3.31
N THR A 84 0.21 -1.79 2.63
CA THR A 84 0.29 -1.77 1.16
C THR A 84 0.31 -3.18 0.56
N ILE A 85 1.10 -4.11 1.12
CA ILE A 85 1.16 -5.51 0.66
C ILE A 85 -0.05 -6.27 1.21
N GLY A 86 -1.08 -6.38 0.40
CA GLY A 86 -2.37 -6.96 0.75
C GLY A 86 -2.95 -7.84 -0.35
N THR A 87 -4.28 -7.96 -0.35
CA THR A 87 -5.01 -8.66 -1.42
C THR A 87 -4.73 -8.07 -2.81
N GLY A 88 -4.37 -6.80 -2.89
CA GLY A 88 -4.02 -6.10 -4.14
C GLY A 88 -2.87 -6.76 -4.89
N ASN A 89 -1.84 -7.23 -4.20
CA ASN A 89 -0.65 -7.85 -4.81
C ASN A 89 -0.92 -9.25 -5.40
N ILE A 90 -2.00 -9.88 -5.01
CA ILE A 90 -2.41 -11.22 -5.47
C ILE A 90 -3.65 -11.10 -6.36
N ALA A 91 -4.78 -10.70 -5.78
CA ALA A 91 -6.04 -10.59 -6.48
C ALA A 91 -6.10 -9.38 -7.41
N GLY A 92 -5.58 -8.23 -6.97
CA GLY A 92 -5.55 -7.00 -7.77
C GLY A 92 -4.71 -7.13 -9.03
N VAL A 93 -3.52 -7.74 -8.93
CA VAL A 93 -2.66 -8.01 -10.11
C VAL A 93 -3.36 -8.94 -11.09
N ALA A 94 -4.03 -9.99 -10.60
CA ALA A 94 -4.79 -10.90 -11.47
C ALA A 94 -5.93 -10.17 -12.19
N THR A 95 -6.69 -9.34 -11.47
CA THR A 95 -7.75 -8.52 -12.07
C THR A 95 -7.19 -7.57 -13.14
N ALA A 96 -6.06 -6.93 -12.88
CA ALA A 96 -5.40 -6.05 -13.84
C ALA A 96 -4.95 -6.80 -15.11
N VAL A 97 -4.40 -8.01 -14.97
CA VAL A 97 -4.02 -8.85 -16.13
C VAL A 97 -5.24 -9.32 -16.93
N VAL A 98 -6.38 -9.62 -16.25
CA VAL A 98 -7.62 -10.00 -16.94
C VAL A 98 -8.24 -8.85 -17.72
N THR A 99 -8.27 -7.65 -17.13
CA THR A 99 -8.91 -6.47 -17.72
C THR A 99 -8.02 -5.73 -18.71
N GLY A 100 -6.74 -5.62 -18.39
CA GLY A 100 -5.75 -4.86 -19.15
C GLY A 100 -4.83 -5.71 -20.03
N GLY A 101 -4.96 -7.05 -19.98
CA GLY A 101 -4.03 -7.93 -20.69
C GLY A 101 -2.64 -8.00 -20.03
N PRO A 102 -1.69 -8.72 -20.67
CA PRO A 102 -0.31 -8.85 -20.18
C PRO A 102 0.41 -7.51 -20.01
N GLY A 103 0.13 -6.54 -20.88
CA GLY A 103 0.73 -5.21 -20.86
C GLY A 103 0.40 -4.38 -19.60
N ALA A 104 -0.65 -4.76 -18.83
CA ALA A 104 -0.93 -4.14 -17.55
C ALA A 104 0.24 -4.26 -16.57
N VAL A 105 1.00 -5.36 -16.61
CA VAL A 105 2.20 -5.56 -15.78
C VAL A 105 3.28 -4.51 -16.08
N PHE A 106 3.48 -4.15 -17.35
CA PHE A 106 4.38 -3.07 -17.74
C PHE A 106 3.99 -1.74 -17.12
N TRP A 107 2.69 -1.40 -17.16
CA TRP A 107 2.21 -0.15 -16.57
C TRP A 107 2.25 -0.13 -15.06
N MET A 108 2.11 -1.28 -14.39
CA MET A 108 2.40 -1.39 -12.95
C MET A 108 3.86 -1.02 -12.65
N TRP A 109 4.84 -1.45 -13.45
CA TRP A 109 6.24 -1.06 -13.29
C TRP A 109 6.43 0.44 -13.50
N MET A 110 5.83 1.00 -14.54
CA MET A 110 5.94 2.43 -14.83
C MET A 110 5.34 3.30 -13.72
N THR A 111 4.16 2.92 -13.24
CA THR A 111 3.52 3.64 -12.13
C THR A 111 4.31 3.49 -10.83
N ALA A 112 4.95 2.35 -10.57
CA ALA A 112 5.82 2.17 -9.42
C ALA A 112 7.08 3.04 -9.49
N ILE A 113 7.73 3.13 -10.66
CA ILE A 113 8.92 3.96 -10.87
C ILE A 113 8.62 5.43 -10.56
N PHE A 114 7.53 5.96 -11.07
CA PHE A 114 7.12 7.34 -10.76
C PHE A 114 6.54 7.47 -9.35
N GLY A 115 5.83 6.45 -8.88
CA GLY A 115 5.27 6.36 -7.53
C GLY A 115 6.33 6.38 -6.44
N MET A 116 7.53 5.86 -6.69
CA MET A 116 8.66 6.00 -5.75
C MET A 116 8.98 7.47 -5.43
N ALA A 117 8.96 8.36 -6.43
CA ALA A 117 9.20 9.79 -6.21
C ALA A 117 8.05 10.44 -5.42
N THR A 118 6.81 10.00 -5.66
CA THR A 118 5.63 10.44 -4.91
C THR A 118 5.71 10.00 -3.45
N LYS A 119 6.00 8.72 -3.20
CA LYS A 119 6.15 8.15 -1.85
C LYS A 119 7.28 8.83 -1.06
N TYR A 120 8.38 9.15 -1.76
CA TYR A 120 9.46 9.96 -1.19
C TYR A 120 8.96 11.35 -0.76
N ALA A 121 8.25 12.04 -1.62
CA ALA A 121 7.72 13.37 -1.36
C ALA A 121 6.74 13.39 -0.18
N GLU A 122 5.85 12.40 -0.12
CA GLU A 122 4.94 12.15 1.00
C GLU A 122 5.72 11.97 2.31
N GLY A 123 6.77 11.16 2.29
CA GLY A 123 7.62 10.90 3.46
C GLY A 123 8.33 12.15 3.97
N VAL A 124 8.88 12.98 3.07
CA VAL A 124 9.52 14.27 3.43
C VAL A 124 8.54 15.17 4.17
N LEU A 125 7.35 15.38 3.60
CA LEU A 125 6.36 16.27 4.20
C LEU A 125 5.79 15.71 5.51
N ALA A 126 5.57 14.40 5.59
CA ALA A 126 5.03 13.76 6.78
C ALA A 126 5.94 13.93 8.01
N VAL A 127 7.23 13.74 7.84
CA VAL A 127 8.21 13.91 8.93
C VAL A 127 8.44 15.40 9.24
N LYS A 128 8.54 16.24 8.19
CA LYS A 128 8.77 17.68 8.40
C LYS A 128 7.66 18.38 9.18
N TYR A 129 6.40 17.99 8.96
CA TYR A 129 5.22 18.65 9.54
C TYR A 129 4.52 17.81 10.61
N ARG A 130 5.18 16.74 11.10
CA ARG A 130 4.65 15.95 12.20
C ARG A 130 4.53 16.74 13.49
N VAL A 131 3.72 16.25 14.40
CA VAL A 131 3.49 16.81 15.71
C VAL A 131 3.54 15.74 16.79
N THR A 132 3.88 16.12 17.99
CA THR A 132 3.74 15.28 19.18
C THR A 132 2.33 15.47 19.74
N ASN A 133 1.60 14.37 19.94
CA ASN A 133 0.27 14.39 20.54
C ASN A 133 0.34 14.51 22.08
N SER A 134 -0.81 14.59 22.74
CA SER A 134 -0.89 14.72 24.22
C SER A 134 -0.32 13.50 24.97
N LYS A 135 -0.14 12.37 24.29
CA LYS A 135 0.44 11.13 24.85
C LYS A 135 1.94 11.03 24.61
N GLY A 136 2.56 12.03 23.99
CA GLY A 136 3.97 12.00 23.61
C GLY A 136 4.28 11.19 22.33
N GLU A 137 3.26 10.75 21.59
CA GLU A 137 3.43 9.99 20.35
C GLU A 137 3.46 10.92 19.13
N MET A 138 4.20 10.53 18.08
CA MET A 138 4.21 11.24 16.82
C MET A 138 2.91 11.07 16.04
N SER A 139 2.46 12.15 15.46
CA SER A 139 1.32 12.18 14.55
C SER A 139 1.64 13.03 13.34
N GLY A 140 1.44 12.49 12.14
CA GLY A 140 1.73 13.14 10.88
C GLY A 140 0.94 12.54 9.73
N GLY A 141 1.27 12.94 8.51
CA GLY A 141 0.56 12.55 7.30
C GLY A 141 -0.12 13.74 6.63
N PRO A 142 -0.91 13.49 5.57
CA PRO A 142 -1.49 14.56 4.75
C PRO A 142 -2.28 15.60 5.53
N MET A 143 -3.10 15.19 6.50
CA MET A 143 -3.88 16.12 7.31
C MET A 143 -2.99 17.15 8.02
N TYR A 144 -1.80 16.74 8.49
CA TYR A 144 -0.89 17.64 9.20
C TYR A 144 -0.09 18.53 8.24
N TYR A 145 0.49 17.99 7.16
CA TYR A 145 1.24 18.84 6.27
C TYR A 145 0.35 19.75 5.40
N ILE A 146 -0.91 19.39 5.15
CA ILE A 146 -1.88 20.29 4.53
C ILE A 146 -2.18 21.47 5.47
N GLU A 147 -2.56 21.21 6.72
CA GLU A 147 -2.92 22.28 7.66
C GLU A 147 -1.71 23.16 8.02
N LYS A 148 -0.56 22.54 8.31
CA LYS A 148 0.63 23.28 8.78
C LYS A 148 1.51 23.81 7.66
N GLY A 149 1.61 23.07 6.56
CA GLY A 149 2.46 23.44 5.44
C GLY A 149 1.81 24.44 4.48
N LEU A 150 0.52 24.29 4.17
CA LEU A 150 -0.24 25.20 3.32
C LEU A 150 -0.94 26.29 4.11
N GLY A 151 -1.15 26.09 5.43
CA GLY A 151 -1.75 27.06 6.32
C GLY A 151 -3.24 26.83 6.63
N LYS A 152 -3.77 27.62 7.57
CA LYS A 152 -5.12 27.42 8.14
C LYS A 152 -6.26 27.45 7.11
N ASN A 153 -6.10 28.18 6.01
CA ASN A 153 -7.10 28.25 4.94
C ASN A 153 -7.33 26.91 4.24
N TRP A 154 -6.38 25.99 4.34
CA TRP A 154 -6.45 24.65 3.75
C TRP A 154 -6.92 23.56 4.71
N LYS A 155 -7.30 23.94 5.93
CA LYS A 155 -7.76 22.99 6.97
C LYS A 155 -8.96 22.14 6.52
N TRP A 156 -9.85 22.69 5.71
CA TRP A 156 -10.97 21.92 5.14
C TRP A 156 -10.49 20.71 4.30
N MET A 157 -9.40 20.89 3.53
CA MET A 157 -8.82 19.83 2.73
C MET A 157 -8.13 18.77 3.61
N ALA A 158 -7.49 19.17 4.71
CA ALA A 158 -6.94 18.28 5.72
C ALA A 158 -8.02 17.44 6.40
N LEU A 159 -9.16 18.07 6.76
CA LEU A 159 -10.34 17.38 7.32
C LEU A 159 -10.95 16.41 6.30
N ALA A 160 -11.08 16.80 5.04
CA ALA A 160 -11.58 15.93 3.98
C ALA A 160 -10.70 14.67 3.83
N PHE A 161 -9.37 14.82 3.76
CA PHE A 161 -8.45 13.69 3.75
C PHE A 161 -8.67 12.74 4.94
N ALA A 162 -8.72 13.31 6.15
CA ALA A 162 -8.82 12.52 7.37
C ALA A 162 -10.19 11.80 7.50
N LEU A 163 -11.28 12.43 7.07
CA LEU A 163 -12.60 11.80 7.00
C LEU A 163 -12.59 10.64 6.01
N PHE A 164 -12.12 10.86 4.78
CA PHE A 164 -12.08 9.80 3.77
C PHE A 164 -11.17 8.65 4.21
N GLY A 165 -10.00 8.94 4.78
CA GLY A 165 -9.09 7.93 5.32
C GLY A 165 -9.70 7.11 6.48
N THR A 166 -10.48 7.76 7.34
CA THR A 166 -11.20 7.07 8.42
C THR A 166 -12.22 6.08 7.86
N PHE A 167 -13.04 6.48 6.88
CA PHE A 167 -14.03 5.58 6.28
C PHE A 167 -13.40 4.50 5.42
N ALA A 168 -12.39 4.83 4.60
CA ALA A 168 -11.68 3.85 3.77
C ALA A 168 -11.06 2.73 4.61
N SER A 169 -10.56 3.04 5.82
CA SER A 169 -9.93 2.06 6.70
C SER A 169 -10.86 0.93 7.14
N PHE A 170 -12.15 1.20 7.39
CA PHE A 170 -13.13 0.18 7.77
C PHE A 170 -13.45 -0.79 6.62
N GLY A 171 -13.38 -0.32 5.38
CA GLY A 171 -13.63 -1.15 4.20
C GLY A 171 -12.35 -1.80 3.68
N ILE A 172 -11.52 -1.05 2.96
CA ILE A 172 -10.29 -1.58 2.32
C ILE A 172 -9.33 -2.16 3.36
N GLY A 173 -9.17 -1.46 4.49
CA GLY A 173 -8.25 -1.88 5.54
C GLY A 173 -8.73 -3.08 6.35
N SER A 174 -10.03 -3.22 6.60
CA SER A 174 -10.59 -4.21 7.51
C SER A 174 -11.49 -5.23 6.80
N SER A 175 -12.72 -4.83 6.43
CA SER A 175 -13.76 -5.77 6.00
C SER A 175 -13.39 -6.52 4.73
N VAL A 176 -12.78 -5.87 3.76
CA VAL A 176 -12.34 -6.47 2.50
C VAL A 176 -11.24 -7.51 2.75
N GLN A 177 -10.28 -7.18 3.60
CA GLN A 177 -9.17 -8.07 3.90
C GLN A 177 -9.65 -9.29 4.70
N SER A 178 -10.46 -9.08 5.74
CA SER A 178 -10.99 -10.18 6.56
C SER A 178 -11.90 -11.10 5.75
N ASN A 179 -12.71 -10.58 4.84
CA ASN A 179 -13.50 -11.37 3.90
C ASN A 179 -12.60 -12.24 3.00
N SER A 180 -11.55 -11.66 2.44
CA SER A 180 -10.61 -12.38 1.57
C SER A 180 -9.90 -13.52 2.31
N VAL A 181 -9.51 -13.30 3.58
CA VAL A 181 -8.95 -14.36 4.41
C VAL A 181 -9.99 -15.45 4.67
N ALA A 182 -11.21 -15.07 5.04
CA ALA A 182 -12.28 -16.04 5.34
C ALA A 182 -12.61 -16.92 4.13
N GLN A 183 -12.70 -16.32 2.94
CA GLN A 183 -12.92 -17.07 1.70
C GLN A 183 -11.74 -17.99 1.35
N ALA A 184 -10.49 -17.51 1.51
CA ALA A 184 -9.31 -18.34 1.26
C ALA A 184 -9.24 -19.54 2.22
N VAL A 185 -9.53 -19.32 3.50
CA VAL A 185 -9.56 -20.37 4.53
C VAL A 185 -10.71 -21.36 4.28
N GLN A 186 -11.89 -20.84 3.91
CA GLN A 186 -13.04 -21.71 3.56
C GLN A 186 -12.72 -22.57 2.34
N THR A 187 -12.18 -22.00 1.29
CA THR A 187 -11.87 -22.73 0.04
C THR A 187 -10.76 -23.76 0.24
N SER A 188 -9.74 -23.45 1.04
CA SER A 188 -8.57 -24.32 1.21
C SER A 188 -8.71 -25.35 2.33
N PHE A 189 -9.46 -25.03 3.40
CA PHE A 189 -9.55 -25.85 4.62
C PHE A 189 -10.97 -26.26 5.00
N GLY A 190 -12.00 -25.76 4.28
CA GLY A 190 -13.41 -26.04 4.59
C GLY A 190 -13.92 -25.41 5.89
N VAL A 191 -13.20 -24.43 6.46
CA VAL A 191 -13.59 -23.76 7.70
C VAL A 191 -14.63 -22.68 7.41
N GLU A 192 -15.72 -22.66 8.16
CA GLU A 192 -16.75 -21.63 7.99
C GLU A 192 -16.20 -20.22 8.28
N PRO A 193 -16.62 -19.19 7.49
CA PRO A 193 -16.14 -17.82 7.62
C PRO A 193 -16.25 -17.24 9.04
N GLY A 194 -17.29 -17.58 9.78
CA GLY A 194 -17.50 -17.12 11.16
C GLY A 194 -16.38 -17.52 12.13
N TYR A 195 -15.87 -18.76 12.05
CA TYR A 195 -14.75 -19.20 12.89
C TYR A 195 -13.45 -18.45 12.54
N THR A 196 -13.18 -18.27 11.24
CA THR A 196 -12.07 -17.46 10.77
C THR A 196 -12.20 -16.02 11.28
N GLY A 197 -13.41 -15.46 11.24
CA GLY A 197 -13.73 -14.12 11.76
C GLY A 197 -13.40 -13.97 13.24
N VAL A 198 -13.80 -14.92 14.07
CA VAL A 198 -13.48 -14.91 15.52
C VAL A 198 -11.98 -14.90 15.75
N VAL A 199 -11.23 -15.78 15.07
CA VAL A 199 -9.77 -15.88 15.21
C VAL A 199 -9.10 -14.57 14.79
N LEU A 200 -9.45 -14.03 13.62
CA LEU A 200 -8.90 -12.77 13.11
C LEU A 200 -9.20 -11.59 14.05
N THR A 201 -10.44 -11.54 14.56
CA THR A 201 -10.87 -10.47 15.49
C THR A 201 -10.04 -10.50 16.78
N ILE A 202 -9.85 -11.68 17.37
CA ILE A 202 -9.05 -11.85 18.59
C ILE A 202 -7.59 -11.46 18.33
N LEU A 203 -6.99 -11.97 17.25
CA LEU A 203 -5.60 -11.67 16.90
C LEU A 203 -5.41 -10.17 16.61
N THR A 204 -6.35 -9.56 15.91
CA THR A 204 -6.32 -8.11 15.64
C THR A 204 -6.44 -7.31 16.94
N ALA A 205 -7.36 -7.67 17.83
CA ALA A 205 -7.54 -6.98 19.12
C ALA A 205 -6.26 -7.02 19.96
N ILE A 206 -5.60 -8.17 20.06
CA ILE A 206 -4.36 -8.33 20.83
C ILE A 206 -3.26 -7.37 20.31
N VAL A 207 -3.09 -7.27 19.00
CA VAL A 207 -2.03 -6.43 18.41
C VAL A 207 -2.38 -4.96 18.49
N VAL A 208 -3.62 -4.60 18.15
CA VAL A 208 -4.09 -3.20 18.05
C VAL A 208 -4.17 -2.52 19.41
N LEU A 209 -4.45 -3.23 20.48
CA LEU A 209 -4.42 -2.69 21.85
C LEU A 209 -3.02 -2.16 22.25
N GLY A 210 -1.94 -2.70 21.65
CA GLY A 210 -0.57 -2.21 21.82
C GLY A 210 -0.25 -0.91 21.06
N GLY A 211 -1.20 -0.33 20.33
CA GLY A 211 -1.01 0.89 19.54
C GLY A 211 0.07 0.74 18.47
N ILE A 212 0.72 1.86 18.09
CA ILE A 212 1.75 1.85 17.03
C ILE A 212 2.90 0.90 17.36
N LYS A 213 3.33 0.79 18.61
CA LYS A 213 4.44 -0.10 19.00
C LYS A 213 4.07 -1.58 18.83
N GLY A 214 2.83 -1.95 19.17
CA GLY A 214 2.30 -3.30 18.97
C GLY A 214 2.19 -3.65 17.48
N ILE A 215 1.59 -2.77 16.70
CA ILE A 215 1.43 -2.92 15.25
C ILE A 215 2.80 -2.98 14.56
N ALA A 216 3.72 -2.07 14.89
CA ALA A 216 5.05 -2.03 14.31
C ALA A 216 5.87 -3.30 14.63
N LYS A 217 5.75 -3.83 15.86
CA LYS A 217 6.40 -5.10 16.26
C LYS A 217 5.85 -6.27 15.45
N ALA A 218 4.53 -6.38 15.33
CA ALA A 218 3.89 -7.43 14.54
C ALA A 218 4.26 -7.32 13.05
N ALA A 219 4.17 -6.11 12.47
CA ALA A 219 4.53 -5.86 11.08
C ALA A 219 6.00 -6.16 10.79
N SER A 220 6.92 -5.81 11.70
CA SER A 220 8.36 -6.08 11.55
C SER A 220 8.71 -7.57 11.50
N PHE A 221 7.83 -8.44 11.98
CA PHE A 221 7.98 -9.89 11.88
C PHE A 221 7.21 -10.47 10.69
N ILE A 222 5.91 -10.12 10.58
CA ILE A 222 5.01 -10.70 9.58
C ILE A 222 5.42 -10.30 8.16
N VAL A 223 5.69 -9.01 7.91
CA VAL A 223 5.92 -8.50 6.56
C VAL A 223 7.16 -9.10 5.90
N PRO A 224 8.34 -9.14 6.53
CA PRO A 224 9.48 -9.81 5.92
C PRO A 224 9.26 -11.29 5.68
N ALA A 225 8.66 -12.00 6.66
CA ALA A 225 8.41 -13.43 6.55
C ALA A 225 7.47 -13.75 5.40
N MET A 226 6.33 -13.03 5.28
CA MET A 226 5.36 -13.24 4.21
C MET A 226 5.92 -12.88 2.83
N ALA A 227 6.67 -11.76 2.74
CA ALA A 227 7.25 -11.32 1.47
C ALA A 227 8.30 -12.31 0.98
N VAL A 228 9.21 -12.76 1.86
CA VAL A 228 10.22 -13.77 1.52
C VAL A 228 9.58 -15.08 1.09
N PHE A 229 8.58 -15.58 1.85
CA PHE A 229 7.87 -16.80 1.50
C PHE A 229 7.21 -16.71 0.12
N TYR A 230 6.48 -15.63 -0.15
CA TYR A 230 5.77 -15.43 -1.41
C TYR A 230 6.72 -15.26 -2.60
N VAL A 231 7.77 -14.45 -2.43
CA VAL A 231 8.79 -14.21 -3.47
C VAL A 231 9.56 -15.49 -3.78
N LEU A 232 10.00 -16.24 -2.77
CA LEU A 232 10.70 -17.51 -3.01
C LEU A 232 9.79 -18.54 -3.67
N GLY A 233 8.52 -18.63 -3.29
CA GLY A 233 7.53 -19.47 -3.95
C GLY A 233 7.35 -19.11 -5.42
N GLY A 234 7.23 -17.82 -5.74
CA GLY A 234 7.12 -17.35 -7.10
C GLY A 234 8.40 -17.56 -7.93
N ILE A 235 9.58 -17.31 -7.34
CA ILE A 235 10.87 -17.62 -7.99
C ILE A 235 10.98 -19.11 -8.29
N ALA A 236 10.57 -19.99 -7.37
CA ALA A 236 10.57 -21.43 -7.62
C ALA A 236 9.68 -21.81 -8.81
N ILE A 237 8.48 -21.22 -8.90
CA ILE A 237 7.58 -21.40 -10.06
C ILE A 237 8.24 -20.96 -11.35
N ILE A 238 8.84 -19.77 -11.37
CA ILE A 238 9.53 -19.23 -12.56
C ILE A 238 10.71 -20.12 -12.95
N ALA A 239 11.50 -20.60 -11.99
CA ALA A 239 12.66 -21.43 -12.24
C ALA A 239 12.26 -22.80 -12.83
N VAL A 240 11.23 -23.45 -12.30
CA VAL A 240 10.72 -24.73 -12.83
C VAL A 240 10.16 -24.57 -14.26
N ASN A 241 9.62 -23.39 -14.58
CA ASN A 241 9.01 -23.09 -15.88
C ASN A 241 9.83 -22.08 -16.68
N ALA A 242 11.15 -22.05 -16.54
CA ALA A 242 12.03 -21.02 -17.10
C ALA A 242 11.86 -20.81 -18.61
N GLY A 243 11.50 -21.86 -19.36
CA GLY A 243 11.22 -21.76 -20.80
C GLY A 243 10.05 -20.83 -21.17
N LEU A 244 9.12 -20.57 -20.24
CA LEU A 244 7.97 -19.68 -20.47
C LEU A 244 8.28 -18.22 -20.08
N LEU A 245 9.39 -17.95 -19.39
CA LEU A 245 9.72 -16.60 -18.92
C LEU A 245 9.95 -15.62 -20.08
N ALA A 246 10.80 -15.99 -21.05
CA ALA A 246 11.11 -15.11 -22.18
C ALA A 246 9.88 -14.82 -23.07
N PRO A 247 9.03 -15.81 -23.44
CA PRO A 247 7.74 -15.54 -24.10
C PRO A 247 6.82 -14.63 -23.30
N ALA A 248 6.67 -14.83 -21.97
CA ALA A 248 5.84 -14.02 -21.13
C ALA A 248 6.32 -12.56 -21.06
N VAL A 249 7.62 -12.35 -20.85
CA VAL A 249 8.20 -10.99 -20.84
C VAL A 249 8.03 -10.32 -22.21
N LYS A 250 8.27 -11.02 -23.30
CA LYS A 250 8.03 -10.48 -24.66
C LYS A 250 6.58 -10.04 -24.83
N LEU A 251 5.64 -10.86 -24.35
CA LEU A 251 4.20 -10.56 -24.45
C LEU A 251 3.82 -9.34 -23.60
N ILE A 252 4.37 -9.19 -22.37
CA ILE A 252 4.18 -8.01 -21.53
C ILE A 252 4.58 -6.73 -22.27
N PHE A 253 5.75 -6.72 -22.90
CA PHE A 253 6.23 -5.54 -23.63
C PHE A 253 5.50 -5.30 -24.94
N SER A 254 5.13 -6.33 -25.68
CA SER A 254 4.42 -6.18 -26.95
C SER A 254 2.97 -5.69 -26.78
N ASP A 255 2.33 -6.07 -25.66
CA ASP A 255 0.95 -5.64 -25.33
C ASP A 255 0.89 -4.31 -24.55
N ALA A 256 2.04 -3.80 -24.11
CA ALA A 256 2.13 -2.64 -23.21
C ALA A 256 1.42 -1.38 -23.73
N PHE A 257 1.37 -1.18 -25.03
CA PHE A 257 0.80 0.02 -25.65
C PHE A 257 -0.62 -0.18 -26.19
N SER A 258 -1.27 -1.28 -25.81
CA SER A 258 -2.72 -1.43 -26.05
C SER A 258 -3.51 -0.46 -25.14
N ALA A 259 -4.64 0.05 -25.62
CA ALA A 259 -5.49 0.94 -24.82
C ALA A 259 -5.97 0.27 -23.51
N GLN A 260 -6.19 -1.04 -23.56
CA GLN A 260 -6.59 -1.84 -22.40
C GLN A 260 -5.47 -1.95 -21.36
N ALA A 261 -4.23 -2.16 -21.79
CA ALA A 261 -3.08 -2.26 -20.91
C ALA A 261 -2.83 -0.98 -20.11
N VAL A 262 -2.93 0.18 -20.78
CA VAL A 262 -2.77 1.49 -20.14
C VAL A 262 -3.81 1.70 -19.04
N ALA A 263 -5.07 1.35 -19.31
CA ALA A 263 -6.16 1.49 -18.33
C ALA A 263 -6.04 0.50 -17.15
N GLY A 264 -5.56 -0.74 -17.40
CA GLY A 264 -5.48 -1.80 -16.39
C GLY A 264 -4.29 -1.70 -15.43
N GLY A 265 -3.19 -1.04 -15.83
CA GLY A 265 -1.92 -1.08 -15.10
C GLY A 265 -1.77 -0.09 -13.93
N VAL A 266 -2.73 0.79 -13.68
CA VAL A 266 -2.54 1.91 -12.74
C VAL A 266 -2.81 1.55 -11.27
N PHE A 267 -3.29 0.35 -10.97
CA PHE A 267 -3.94 0.00 -9.70
C PHE A 267 -3.05 -0.54 -8.57
N SER A 268 -1.73 -0.66 -8.68
CA SER A 268 -0.97 -1.58 -7.82
C SER A 268 -0.29 -0.96 -6.60
N ASN A 269 0.02 0.33 -6.56
CA ASN A 269 0.73 0.91 -5.42
C ASN A 269 -0.02 2.11 -4.83
N GLU A 270 0.03 2.24 -3.51
CA GLU A 270 -0.60 3.33 -2.78
C GLU A 270 0.16 4.68 -2.88
N ALA A 271 1.08 4.85 -3.84
CA ALA A 271 1.80 6.12 -4.01
C ALA A 271 0.86 7.23 -4.47
N GLY A 272 0.81 8.31 -3.74
CA GLY A 272 -0.14 9.41 -3.98
C GLY A 272 -1.45 9.30 -3.20
N MET A 273 -1.71 8.16 -2.55
CA MET A 273 -2.90 7.99 -1.71
C MET A 273 -2.80 8.74 -0.38
N GLY A 274 -1.58 8.97 0.13
CA GLY A 274 -1.36 9.68 1.38
C GLY A 274 -1.49 8.82 2.64
N SER A 275 -1.70 7.51 2.52
CA SER A 275 -1.82 6.56 3.65
C SER A 275 -0.47 6.30 4.32
N ALA A 276 0.52 5.84 3.57
CA ALA A 276 1.83 5.45 4.06
C ALA A 276 2.63 6.55 4.81
N PRO A 277 2.56 7.84 4.45
CA PRO A 277 3.22 8.90 5.21
C PRO A 277 2.76 9.01 6.66
N ILE A 278 1.59 8.47 7.02
CA ILE A 278 1.13 8.42 8.40
C ILE A 278 2.05 7.53 9.26
N ALA A 279 2.50 6.39 8.74
CA ALA A 279 3.49 5.53 9.41
C ALA A 279 4.89 6.14 9.37
N ALA A 280 5.28 6.77 8.27
CA ALA A 280 6.59 7.40 8.13
C ALA A 280 6.81 8.51 9.17
N ALA A 281 5.76 9.24 9.56
CA ALA A 281 5.83 10.29 10.58
C ALA A 281 6.22 9.77 11.97
N ALA A 282 5.94 8.50 12.28
CA ALA A 282 6.29 7.89 13.56
C ALA A 282 7.76 7.45 13.67
N ALA A 283 8.54 7.50 12.59
CA ALA A 283 9.92 7.04 12.58
C ALA A 283 10.85 7.95 13.38
N LYS A 284 11.74 7.33 14.17
CA LYS A 284 12.89 8.01 14.77
C LYS A 284 13.87 8.39 13.66
N THR A 285 14.13 9.67 13.47
CA THR A 285 14.99 10.14 12.37
C THR A 285 15.63 11.48 12.68
N ASP A 286 16.86 11.65 12.23
CA ASP A 286 17.65 12.88 12.30
C ASP A 286 17.25 13.90 11.22
N HIS A 287 16.70 13.43 10.11
CA HIS A 287 16.31 14.31 9.00
C HIS A 287 15.11 13.75 8.23
N PRO A 288 14.14 14.60 7.82
CA PRO A 288 12.95 14.16 7.08
C PRO A 288 13.26 13.34 5.83
N VAL A 289 14.30 13.70 5.10
CA VAL A 289 14.72 13.03 3.86
C VAL A 289 15.21 11.60 4.11
N ARG A 290 15.84 11.33 5.24
CA ARG A 290 16.33 9.97 5.56
C ARG A 290 15.17 8.97 5.64
N GLN A 291 14.14 9.29 6.41
CA GLN A 291 12.95 8.45 6.47
C GLN A 291 12.18 8.43 5.14
N ALA A 292 12.15 9.52 4.40
CA ALA A 292 11.50 9.57 3.10
C ALA A 292 12.18 8.63 2.07
N LEU A 293 13.50 8.53 2.08
CA LEU A 293 14.24 7.56 1.27
C LEU A 293 13.87 6.12 1.64
N VAL A 294 13.77 5.82 2.94
CA VAL A 294 13.29 4.51 3.41
C VAL A 294 11.86 4.25 2.94
N SER A 295 10.96 5.21 3.09
CA SER A 295 9.56 5.08 2.65
C SER A 295 9.42 4.82 1.15
N MET A 296 10.28 5.43 0.33
CA MET A 296 10.34 5.22 -1.12
C MET A 296 10.58 3.75 -1.49
N THR A 297 11.38 3.01 -0.70
CA THR A 297 11.66 1.60 -0.95
C THR A 297 10.42 0.73 -0.81
N GLY A 298 9.39 1.20 -0.09
CA GLY A 298 8.11 0.48 0.02
C GLY A 298 7.46 0.23 -1.34
N THR A 299 7.38 1.25 -2.21
CA THR A 299 6.82 1.09 -3.57
C THR A 299 7.67 0.14 -4.43
N PHE A 300 9.00 0.18 -4.27
CA PHE A 300 9.90 -0.75 -4.95
C PHE A 300 9.62 -2.21 -4.51
N LEU A 301 9.58 -2.47 -3.21
CA LEU A 301 9.37 -3.81 -2.67
C LEU A 301 7.96 -4.33 -2.99
N ASP A 302 6.94 -3.51 -2.85
CA ASP A 302 5.56 -3.88 -3.13
C ASP A 302 5.36 -4.23 -4.61
N THR A 303 5.68 -3.30 -5.50
CA THR A 303 5.28 -3.42 -6.90
C THR A 303 6.37 -4.01 -7.77
N ILE A 304 7.62 -3.50 -7.68
CA ILE A 304 8.71 -4.01 -8.53
C ILE A 304 9.13 -5.43 -8.11
N VAL A 305 8.99 -5.78 -6.82
CA VAL A 305 9.31 -7.14 -6.37
C VAL A 305 8.06 -8.01 -6.31
N VAL A 306 7.10 -7.73 -5.41
CA VAL A 306 6.00 -8.66 -5.13
C VAL A 306 5.00 -8.74 -6.29
N CYS A 307 4.50 -7.60 -6.80
CA CYS A 307 3.54 -7.63 -7.91
C CYS A 307 4.16 -8.17 -9.21
N SER A 308 5.46 -7.93 -9.44
CA SER A 308 6.15 -8.51 -10.61
C SER A 308 6.15 -10.04 -10.58
N ILE A 309 6.40 -10.64 -9.42
CA ILE A 309 6.32 -12.09 -9.25
C ILE A 309 4.92 -12.60 -9.62
N THR A 310 3.89 -12.00 -9.05
CA THR A 310 2.50 -12.37 -9.35
C THR A 310 2.19 -12.20 -10.84
N GLY A 311 2.50 -11.04 -11.40
CA GLY A 311 2.19 -10.70 -12.80
C GLY A 311 2.91 -11.59 -13.80
N ILE A 312 4.21 -11.84 -13.58
CA ILE A 312 5.01 -12.71 -14.46
C ILE A 312 4.48 -14.16 -14.42
N VAL A 313 4.23 -14.71 -13.22
CA VAL A 313 3.68 -16.08 -13.08
C VAL A 313 2.30 -16.19 -13.73
N LEU A 314 1.44 -15.18 -13.57
CA LEU A 314 0.13 -15.16 -14.22
C LEU A 314 0.26 -15.15 -15.75
N VAL A 315 1.09 -14.28 -16.31
CA VAL A 315 1.28 -14.23 -17.77
C VAL A 315 1.88 -15.52 -18.29
N MET A 316 2.89 -16.11 -17.60
CA MET A 316 3.44 -17.43 -17.95
C MET A 316 2.39 -18.53 -17.97
N GLY A 317 1.50 -18.57 -16.95
CA GLY A 317 0.47 -19.60 -16.83
C GLY A 317 -0.71 -19.43 -17.79
N LEU A 318 -0.88 -18.22 -18.35
CA LEU A 318 -1.91 -17.85 -19.32
C LEU A 318 -1.40 -17.81 -20.78
N LEU A 319 -0.18 -18.27 -21.03
CA LEU A 319 0.32 -18.48 -22.40
C LEU A 319 -0.38 -19.68 -23.04
N GLY A 320 -0.87 -19.49 -24.26
CA GLY A 320 -1.33 -20.55 -25.15
C GLY A 320 -0.17 -21.28 -25.84
N ALA A 321 -0.49 -22.33 -26.58
CA ALA A 321 0.48 -23.18 -27.26
C ALA A 321 1.33 -22.42 -28.30
N GLY A 322 0.79 -21.35 -28.87
CA GLY A 322 1.48 -20.48 -29.83
C GLY A 322 2.19 -19.28 -29.17
N GLY A 323 2.15 -19.15 -27.84
CA GLY A 323 2.71 -18.02 -27.10
C GLY A 323 1.78 -16.80 -27.02
N GLU A 324 0.52 -16.94 -27.45
CA GLU A 324 -0.53 -15.92 -27.32
C GLU A 324 -1.12 -15.86 -25.91
N PHE A 325 -1.73 -14.73 -25.55
CA PHE A 325 -2.46 -14.59 -24.30
C PHE A 325 -3.84 -15.26 -24.38
N VAL A 326 -4.08 -16.20 -23.48
CA VAL A 326 -5.38 -16.84 -23.32
C VAL A 326 -6.14 -16.13 -22.19
N LYS A 327 -7.17 -15.37 -22.56
CA LYS A 327 -8.00 -14.66 -21.58
C LYS A 327 -8.73 -15.66 -20.67
N PRO A 328 -8.52 -15.62 -19.35
CA PRO A 328 -9.17 -16.55 -18.44
C PRO A 328 -10.63 -16.14 -18.13
N GLU A 329 -11.44 -17.10 -17.73
CA GLU A 329 -12.79 -16.85 -17.18
C GLU A 329 -12.74 -16.42 -15.71
N LEU A 330 -11.75 -16.90 -14.95
CA LEU A 330 -11.52 -16.55 -13.56
C LEU A 330 -10.83 -15.19 -13.45
N SER A 331 -10.99 -14.53 -12.30
CA SER A 331 -10.30 -13.30 -11.94
C SER A 331 -9.87 -13.32 -10.47
N GLY A 332 -9.16 -12.28 -10.04
CA GLY A 332 -8.78 -12.09 -8.65
C GLY A 332 -7.96 -13.23 -8.06
N ALA A 333 -8.16 -13.51 -6.78
CA ALA A 333 -7.38 -14.52 -6.05
C ALA A 333 -7.59 -15.95 -6.59
N ALA A 334 -8.79 -16.27 -7.08
CA ALA A 334 -9.09 -17.58 -7.66
C ALA A 334 -8.21 -17.87 -8.89
N LEU A 335 -8.06 -16.89 -9.79
CA LEU A 335 -7.18 -17.00 -10.94
C LEU A 335 -5.73 -17.23 -10.51
N THR A 336 -5.24 -16.42 -9.55
CA THR A 336 -3.85 -16.56 -9.08
C THR A 336 -3.62 -17.93 -8.48
N THR A 337 -4.55 -18.43 -7.64
CA THR A 337 -4.44 -19.75 -7.00
C THR A 337 -4.37 -20.87 -8.05
N VAL A 338 -5.30 -20.87 -9.01
CA VAL A 338 -5.34 -21.90 -10.07
C VAL A 338 -4.09 -21.85 -10.95
N THR A 339 -3.65 -20.64 -11.29
CA THR A 339 -2.44 -20.46 -12.13
C THR A 339 -1.18 -20.94 -11.40
N PHE A 340 -0.97 -20.53 -10.15
CA PHE A 340 0.18 -20.98 -9.36
C PHE A 340 0.16 -22.50 -9.15
N GLN A 341 -1.01 -23.08 -8.88
CA GLN A 341 -1.17 -24.52 -8.75
C GLN A 341 -0.87 -25.27 -10.05
N LYS A 342 -1.27 -24.74 -11.21
CA LYS A 342 -0.94 -25.26 -12.52
C LYS A 342 0.55 -25.23 -12.79
N MET A 343 1.22 -24.12 -12.42
CA MET A 343 2.63 -23.88 -12.69
C MET A 343 3.56 -24.62 -11.71
N LEU A 344 3.10 -24.93 -10.48
CA LEU A 344 3.82 -25.72 -9.50
C LEU A 344 2.83 -26.66 -8.78
N PRO A 345 2.52 -27.84 -9.37
CA PRO A 345 1.56 -28.77 -8.80
C PRO A 345 1.92 -29.20 -7.37
N GLY A 346 0.92 -29.26 -6.50
CA GLY A 346 1.07 -29.68 -5.10
C GLY A 346 1.50 -28.55 -4.14
N PHE A 347 2.17 -27.49 -4.61
CA PHE A 347 2.66 -26.41 -3.73
C PHE A 347 2.20 -25.01 -4.13
N GLY A 348 2.06 -24.73 -5.43
CA GLY A 348 1.76 -23.37 -5.92
C GLY A 348 0.50 -22.76 -5.34
N GLY A 349 -0.58 -23.51 -5.21
CA GLY A 349 -1.81 -23.04 -4.57
C GLY A 349 -1.60 -22.63 -3.10
N TRP A 350 -0.76 -23.36 -2.36
CA TRP A 350 -0.43 -23.03 -0.97
C TRP A 350 0.34 -21.72 -0.85
N VAL A 351 1.24 -21.42 -1.79
CA VAL A 351 1.96 -20.13 -1.83
C VAL A 351 0.97 -18.97 -1.86
N VAL A 352 -0.08 -19.08 -2.70
CA VAL A 352 -1.11 -18.04 -2.80
C VAL A 352 -2.00 -18.00 -1.56
N THR A 353 -2.50 -19.14 -1.08
CA THR A 353 -3.42 -19.19 0.07
C THR A 353 -2.74 -18.63 1.34
N ILE A 354 -1.54 -19.12 1.66
CA ILE A 354 -0.79 -18.67 2.83
C ILE A 354 -0.38 -17.20 2.65
N GLY A 355 0.11 -16.84 1.45
CA GLY A 355 0.43 -15.46 1.11
C GLY A 355 -0.76 -14.53 1.33
N LEU A 356 -1.93 -14.89 0.82
CA LEU A 356 -3.15 -14.08 0.94
C LEU A 356 -3.57 -13.88 2.41
N ILE A 357 -3.50 -14.95 3.23
CA ILE A 357 -3.84 -14.87 4.65
C ILE A 357 -2.94 -13.86 5.37
N PHE A 358 -1.62 -13.96 5.18
CA PHE A 358 -0.68 -13.07 5.85
C PHE A 358 -0.71 -11.66 5.28
N PHE A 359 -0.82 -11.49 3.96
CA PHE A 359 -0.92 -10.19 3.31
C PHE A 359 -2.17 -9.44 3.78
N ALA A 360 -3.32 -10.08 3.73
CA ALA A 360 -4.56 -9.45 4.17
C ALA A 360 -4.56 -9.17 5.68
N TYR A 361 -4.06 -10.10 6.51
CA TYR A 361 -3.97 -9.85 7.95
C TYR A 361 -3.02 -8.70 8.29
N SER A 362 -1.86 -8.62 7.64
CA SER A 362 -0.97 -7.48 7.85
C SER A 362 -1.61 -6.15 7.42
N THR A 363 -2.42 -6.15 6.35
CA THR A 363 -3.14 -4.97 5.89
C THR A 363 -4.17 -4.50 6.91
N ILE A 364 -4.89 -5.42 7.57
CA ILE A 364 -5.78 -5.09 8.69
C ILE A 364 -5.02 -4.32 9.78
N LEU A 365 -3.82 -4.76 10.13
CA LEU A 365 -3.02 -4.10 11.18
C LEU A 365 -2.54 -2.71 10.77
N GLY A 366 -1.99 -2.58 9.55
CA GLY A 366 -1.46 -1.32 9.05
C GLY A 366 -2.54 -0.24 8.88
N TRP A 367 -3.67 -0.59 8.28
CA TRP A 367 -4.79 0.32 8.08
C TRP A 367 -5.49 0.72 9.37
N CYS A 368 -5.48 -0.13 10.41
CA CYS A 368 -5.96 0.25 11.73
C CYS A 368 -5.23 1.49 12.25
N TYR A 369 -3.90 1.53 12.12
CA TYR A 369 -3.11 2.68 12.52
C TYR A 369 -3.44 3.93 11.69
N TYR A 370 -3.57 3.79 10.37
CA TYR A 370 -3.89 4.92 9.50
C TYR A 370 -5.25 5.53 9.83
N GLY A 371 -6.28 4.70 9.93
CA GLY A 371 -7.61 5.18 10.26
C GLY A 371 -7.73 5.76 11.67
N GLU A 372 -6.99 5.20 12.65
CA GLU A 372 -6.91 5.75 14.00
C GLU A 372 -6.35 7.17 14.02
N LYS A 373 -5.23 7.40 13.30
CA LYS A 373 -4.63 8.73 13.23
C LYS A 373 -5.52 9.73 12.47
N CYS A 374 -6.22 9.26 11.43
CA CYS A 374 -7.23 10.05 10.73
C CYS A 374 -8.42 10.40 11.63
N ALA A 375 -8.99 9.42 12.33
CA ALA A 375 -10.10 9.63 13.27
C ALA A 375 -9.70 10.55 14.44
N ALA A 376 -8.50 10.38 14.99
CA ALA A 376 -7.97 11.23 16.04
C ALA A 376 -7.81 12.70 15.60
N TYR A 377 -7.44 12.94 14.34
CA TYR A 377 -7.35 14.28 13.78
C TYR A 377 -8.73 14.96 13.68
N VAL A 378 -9.78 14.22 13.28
CA VAL A 378 -11.14 14.76 13.09
C VAL A 378 -11.89 14.91 14.42
N PHE A 379 -11.89 13.85 15.24
CA PHE A 379 -12.72 13.72 16.43
C PHE A 379 -11.96 13.93 17.74
N GLY A 380 -10.65 14.24 17.65
CA GLY A 380 -9.77 14.39 18.80
C GLY A 380 -9.17 13.07 19.30
N GLU A 381 -8.07 13.15 20.04
CA GLU A 381 -7.27 11.99 20.46
C GLU A 381 -8.02 10.97 21.33
N LYS A 382 -9.08 11.40 22.03
CA LYS A 382 -9.93 10.52 22.85
C LYS A 382 -10.71 9.51 22.00
N SER A 383 -10.93 9.80 20.72
CA SER A 383 -11.65 8.91 19.80
C SER A 383 -10.86 7.66 19.42
N ALA A 384 -9.53 7.64 19.61
CA ALA A 384 -8.68 6.55 19.18
C ALA A 384 -9.10 5.17 19.76
N ASN A 385 -9.44 5.11 21.05
CA ASN A 385 -9.87 3.86 21.67
C ASN A 385 -11.23 3.39 21.13
N LEU A 386 -12.17 4.32 20.94
CA LEU A 386 -13.49 4.01 20.38
C LEU A 386 -13.35 3.55 18.93
N TYR A 387 -12.49 4.21 18.15
CA TYR A 387 -12.17 3.81 16.80
C TYR A 387 -11.64 2.36 16.74
N ARG A 388 -10.67 1.99 17.60
CA ARG A 388 -10.13 0.63 17.67
C ARG A 388 -11.21 -0.42 17.91
N VAL A 389 -12.15 -0.16 18.83
CA VAL A 389 -13.27 -1.08 19.13
C VAL A 389 -14.12 -1.29 17.87
N PHE A 390 -14.54 -0.22 17.19
CA PHE A 390 -15.32 -0.34 15.96
C PHE A 390 -14.53 -1.01 14.83
N TYR A 391 -13.24 -0.71 14.74
CA TYR A 391 -12.38 -1.32 13.73
C TYR A 391 -12.25 -2.83 13.94
N VAL A 392 -12.01 -3.29 15.16
CA VAL A 392 -11.97 -4.72 15.51
C VAL A 392 -13.32 -5.39 15.24
N ALA A 393 -14.43 -4.74 15.55
CA ALA A 393 -15.77 -5.24 15.22
C ALA A 393 -15.99 -5.37 13.70
N SER A 394 -15.47 -4.44 12.91
CA SER A 394 -15.57 -4.49 11.43
C SER A 394 -14.79 -5.65 10.82
N VAL A 395 -13.73 -6.15 11.48
CA VAL A 395 -13.02 -7.37 11.07
C VAL A 395 -13.95 -8.58 11.11
N MET A 396 -14.71 -8.74 12.20
CA MET A 396 -15.70 -9.83 12.32
C MET A 396 -16.81 -9.70 11.28
N LEU A 397 -17.37 -8.51 11.15
CA LEU A 397 -18.45 -8.25 10.20
C LEU A 397 -18.04 -8.52 8.75
N GLY A 398 -16.79 -8.17 8.40
CA GLY A 398 -16.25 -8.40 7.06
C GLY A 398 -16.21 -9.87 6.66
N THR A 399 -16.06 -10.81 7.59
CA THR A 399 -16.01 -12.24 7.27
C THR A 399 -17.37 -12.85 6.97
N VAL A 400 -18.48 -12.28 7.47
CA VAL A 400 -19.83 -12.86 7.40
C VAL A 400 -20.81 -12.10 6.51
N LEU A 401 -20.51 -10.84 6.14
CA LEU A 401 -21.38 -10.03 5.31
C LEU A 401 -21.01 -10.09 3.83
N SER A 402 -22.01 -9.93 2.95
CA SER A 402 -21.76 -9.65 1.52
C SER A 402 -21.25 -8.22 1.38
N LEU A 403 -20.10 -8.04 0.70
CA LEU A 403 -19.34 -6.78 0.78
C LEU A 403 -19.39 -5.89 -0.45
N ASP A 404 -20.22 -6.17 -1.47
CA ASP A 404 -20.22 -5.43 -2.74
C ASP A 404 -20.32 -3.91 -2.54
N LEU A 405 -21.28 -3.47 -1.70
CA LEU A 405 -21.45 -2.06 -1.38
C LEU A 405 -20.31 -1.50 -0.51
N VAL A 406 -19.80 -2.31 0.43
CA VAL A 406 -18.68 -1.91 1.30
C VAL A 406 -17.39 -1.74 0.49
N TRP A 407 -17.14 -2.65 -0.45
CA TRP A 407 -16.04 -2.55 -1.40
C TRP A 407 -16.10 -1.24 -2.19
N LEU A 408 -17.23 -1.01 -2.84
CA LEU A 408 -17.45 0.14 -3.69
C LEU A 408 -17.35 1.47 -2.95
N ALA A 409 -17.97 1.56 -1.78
CA ALA A 409 -17.89 2.74 -0.93
C ALA A 409 -16.46 3.00 -0.44
N SER A 410 -15.78 1.95 0.01
CA SER A 410 -14.41 2.06 0.53
C SER A 410 -13.41 2.42 -0.54
N ASP A 411 -13.53 1.85 -1.73
CA ASP A 411 -12.70 2.19 -2.89
C ASP A 411 -12.92 3.65 -3.32
N THR A 412 -14.16 4.10 -3.28
CA THR A 412 -14.50 5.51 -3.53
C THR A 412 -13.84 6.44 -2.52
N PHE A 413 -13.93 6.14 -1.22
CA PHE A 413 -13.29 6.97 -0.18
C PHE A 413 -11.76 6.92 -0.27
N ASN A 414 -11.19 5.77 -0.61
CA ASN A 414 -9.77 5.63 -0.85
C ASN A 414 -9.28 6.52 -1.99
N GLY A 415 -9.99 6.53 -3.11
CA GLY A 415 -9.68 7.43 -4.22
C GLY A 415 -9.88 8.92 -3.87
N LEU A 416 -10.96 9.25 -3.15
CA LEU A 416 -11.22 10.62 -2.72
C LEU A 416 -10.13 11.17 -1.77
N MET A 417 -9.52 10.34 -0.92
CA MET A 417 -8.44 10.81 -0.05
C MET A 417 -7.14 11.13 -0.83
N ALA A 418 -6.95 10.56 -2.02
CA ALA A 418 -5.78 10.86 -2.84
C ALA A 418 -5.79 12.32 -3.37
N LEU A 419 -6.95 12.88 -3.67
CA LEU A 419 -7.06 14.25 -4.21
C LEU A 419 -6.41 15.30 -3.31
N PRO A 420 -6.80 15.44 -2.02
CA PRO A 420 -6.16 16.39 -1.10
C PRO A 420 -4.64 16.19 -1.01
N ASN A 421 -4.21 14.94 -1.00
CA ASN A 421 -2.79 14.61 -0.92
C ASN A 421 -2.01 15.07 -2.16
N LEU A 422 -2.48 14.71 -3.36
CA LEU A 422 -1.82 15.08 -4.60
C LEU A 422 -1.76 16.61 -4.80
N ILE A 423 -2.83 17.32 -4.48
CA ILE A 423 -2.85 18.79 -4.50
C ILE A 423 -1.78 19.34 -3.56
N ALA A 424 -1.68 18.83 -2.34
CA ALA A 424 -0.68 19.27 -1.38
C ALA A 424 0.75 19.00 -1.87
N LEU A 425 1.02 17.81 -2.43
CA LEU A 425 2.33 17.47 -2.99
C LEU A 425 2.76 18.45 -4.10
N LEU A 426 1.82 18.77 -5.01
CA LEU A 426 2.09 19.71 -6.09
C LEU A 426 2.36 21.13 -5.56
N LEU A 427 1.54 21.64 -4.65
CA LEU A 427 1.73 22.96 -4.06
C LEU A 427 3.00 23.06 -3.21
N MET A 428 3.42 21.98 -2.59
CA MET A 428 4.59 21.92 -1.71
C MET A 428 5.85 21.33 -2.38
N ALA A 429 5.83 21.12 -3.70
CA ALA A 429 6.94 20.49 -4.42
C ALA A 429 8.29 21.25 -4.23
N LYS A 430 8.26 22.58 -4.13
CA LYS A 430 9.45 23.40 -3.84
C LYS A 430 10.03 23.14 -2.45
N VAL A 431 9.17 22.85 -1.45
CA VAL A 431 9.61 22.49 -0.09
C VAL A 431 10.35 21.17 -0.13
N ILE A 432 9.79 20.16 -0.82
CA ILE A 432 10.39 18.84 -0.97
C ILE A 432 11.77 18.94 -1.61
N VAL A 433 11.90 19.71 -2.69
CA VAL A 433 13.19 19.92 -3.37
C VAL A 433 14.20 20.60 -2.45
N ARG A 434 13.79 21.61 -1.68
CA ARG A 434 14.65 22.35 -0.74
C ARG A 434 15.18 21.42 0.35
N GLU A 435 14.31 20.62 0.98
CA GLU A 435 14.71 19.65 2.00
C GLU A 435 15.70 18.62 1.44
N THR A 436 15.45 18.16 0.21
CA THR A 436 16.34 17.21 -0.47
C THR A 436 17.73 17.81 -0.72
N GLN A 437 17.79 19.08 -1.10
CA GLN A 437 19.06 19.78 -1.33
C GLN A 437 19.82 20.01 -0.02
N ASP A 438 19.11 20.40 1.04
CA ASP A 438 19.70 20.58 2.37
C ASP A 438 20.31 19.25 2.89
N PHE A 439 19.57 18.16 2.81
CA PHE A 439 20.06 16.84 3.18
C PHE A 439 21.33 16.44 2.41
N LYS A 440 21.31 16.60 1.08
CA LYS A 440 22.48 16.29 0.24
C LYS A 440 23.71 17.15 0.60
N LYS A 441 23.48 18.41 1.00
CA LYS A 441 24.54 19.30 1.46
C LYS A 441 25.12 18.83 2.80
N LYS A 442 24.26 18.51 3.77
CA LYS A 442 24.66 18.04 5.11
C LYS A 442 25.40 16.70 5.10
N ILE A 443 24.99 15.77 4.23
CA ILE A 443 25.74 14.53 4.02
C ILE A 443 27.14 14.81 3.44
N ARG A 444 27.25 15.74 2.47
CA ARG A 444 28.55 16.10 1.86
C ARG A 444 29.46 16.85 2.80
N SER A 445 28.93 17.68 3.70
CA SER A 445 29.72 18.41 4.70
C SER A 445 30.12 17.54 5.91
N GLY A 446 29.56 16.32 6.03
CA GLY A 446 29.77 15.44 7.19
C GLY A 446 28.96 15.81 8.43
N GLU A 447 28.02 16.78 8.30
CA GLU A 447 27.09 17.13 9.41
C GLU A 447 26.09 16.02 9.70
N LEU A 448 25.77 15.20 8.71
CA LEU A 448 24.92 14.02 8.86
C LEU A 448 25.71 12.76 8.48
N PRO A 449 25.55 11.64 9.23
CA PRO A 449 26.21 10.37 8.90
C PRO A 449 25.71 9.80 7.57
N HIS A 450 26.61 9.07 6.88
CA HIS A 450 26.31 8.36 5.64
C HIS A 450 25.46 7.11 5.84
#